data_a48cd03c95df6a4e3ca8a986dc4e9678
#
_entry.id   a48cd03c95df6a4e3ca8a986dc4e9678
#
_cell.length_a   1.000
_cell.length_b   1.000
_cell.length_c   1.000
_cell.angle_alpha   90.00
_cell.angle_beta   90.00
_cell.angle_gamma   90.00
#
_symmetry.space_group_name_H-M   'P 1'
#
loop_
_entity.id
_entity.type
_entity.pdbx_description
1 polymer ?
#
loop_
_entity_poly.entity_id
_entity_poly.type
_entity_poly.pdbx_seq_one_letter_code
_entity_poly.pdbx_strand_id
1 'polypeptide(L)'
;MRALKILTFTFLIFHASGQEVSLLKLCTHCTCSEIPDIDGTHLVLNILCSELDKVDDLADLDKIQWPDNPNGLKISATFEGLGLTTLGKLPPNTQVETLRFSSNAITTYWPNPFSDLPNLKILSFSQNEIAALTPDLFTNAKNIEDLDLSYNKLTHISPLDFKNLQRVKKLNLQNNALGKFPVEALQSMKVLEDLDLGKNGIIDVLLKRAKSEGLKGVKRLNLSGNRIRSIVKDSFPDENNIELLDLSNNVIEVIEEEAFLTCTSLRELNLAQNNITFTFALPSTLQIAILRINTLYHWPQFPPGITYIDLSYNRLSALYDETNVYFDNLEVLNIGGNQIKEFELQNKLPRLFSLDISYNIIAEVPKCISSQNFPTLEELRLDGNPIESIYFKNIIALKNLYMNDMNRLTVVEDKAFSNVIGRAGDEIEFEKTCFSLFLSNCASLREIQGAFDGTNLCMLDVSKNNLTHLSRTLLEWRNLNEGANLQFNPWNCNCDMQWVIKDLLPQMYKTNSLLLSELRCGSPRAYEGLRLVHWYNWTEEAMCTDVYDSGNYQIAPSTIKSSQISSLTLILAGCIIAALLVATALSVYLVWNRRRHKVRQAALKRKRQSALDVREASGHEQFSALNKV
;
A
#
# COMPACT_ATOMS: atom_id res chain seq x y z
N MET A 1 -19.47 89.46 39.64
CA MET A 1 -20.64 88.54 39.53
C MET A 1 -20.16 87.13 39.33
N ARG A 2 -20.30 86.44 40.37
CA ARG A 2 -20.45 84.98 40.59
C ARG A 2 -19.78 84.02 39.63
N ALA A 3 -18.69 83.37 40.09
CA ALA A 3 -18.17 82.12 39.58
C ALA A 3 -18.30 81.04 40.65
N LEU A 4 -19.05 79.98 40.32
CA LEU A 4 -19.32 78.85 41.17
C LEU A 4 -18.19 77.85 40.97
N LYS A 5 -17.45 77.50 42.04
CA LYS A 5 -16.48 76.39 42.04
C LYS A 5 -17.25 75.09 42.23
N ILE A 6 -17.13 74.17 41.26
CA ILE A 6 -17.55 72.77 41.39
C ILE A 6 -16.32 71.95 41.71
N LEU A 7 -16.31 71.33 42.89
CA LEU A 7 -15.34 70.28 43.26
C LEU A 7 -15.70 69.02 42.50
N THR A 8 -14.81 68.56 41.68
CA THR A 8 -14.87 67.21 41.10
C THR A 8 -14.11 66.27 42.01
N PHE A 9 -14.83 65.38 42.66
CA PHE A 9 -14.28 64.16 43.30
C PHE A 9 -13.90 63.18 42.19
N THR A 10 -12.60 62.94 42.00
CA THR A 10 -12.12 61.89 41.18
C THR A 10 -12.22 60.59 41.95
N PHE A 11 -13.23 59.78 41.63
CA PHE A 11 -13.24 58.34 41.97
C PHE A 11 -12.25 57.64 41.09
N LEU A 12 -11.16 57.16 41.68
CA LEU A 12 -10.27 56.14 41.07
C LEU A 12 -11.03 54.81 41.03
N ILE A 13 -11.68 54.55 39.91
CA ILE A 13 -12.15 53.18 39.57
C ILE A 13 -10.93 52.41 39.14
N PHE A 14 -10.47 51.49 40.00
CA PHE A 14 -9.60 50.41 39.59
C PHE A 14 -10.38 49.55 38.58
N HIS A 15 -10.12 49.74 37.30
CA HIS A 15 -10.45 48.75 36.29
C HIS A 15 -9.49 47.57 36.53
N ALA A 16 -9.97 46.53 37.20
CA ALA A 16 -9.42 45.22 37.03
C ALA A 16 -9.67 44.88 35.56
N SER A 17 -8.63 44.94 34.73
CA SER A 17 -8.62 44.36 33.39
C SER A 17 -8.71 42.85 33.53
N GLY A 18 -9.95 42.35 33.70
CA GLY A 18 -10.25 40.98 33.37
C GLY A 18 -10.00 40.86 31.86
N GLN A 19 -8.91 40.23 31.47
CA GLN A 19 -8.81 39.74 30.11
C GLN A 19 -10.01 38.81 29.92
N GLU A 20 -11.00 39.25 29.13
CA GLU A 20 -12.00 38.33 28.59
C GLU A 20 -11.22 37.26 27.81
N VAL A 21 -11.18 36.05 28.35
CA VAL A 21 -10.67 34.89 27.65
C VAL A 21 -11.60 34.67 26.47
N SER A 22 -11.18 35.09 25.27
CA SER A 22 -11.94 34.85 24.05
C SER A 22 -11.99 33.36 23.82
N LEU A 23 -13.15 32.73 24.01
CA LEU A 23 -13.37 31.34 23.70
C LEU A 23 -13.29 31.09 22.18
N LEU A 24 -12.50 30.13 21.75
CA LEU A 24 -12.32 29.78 20.35
C LEU A 24 -13.50 28.92 19.87
N LYS A 25 -14.36 29.50 19.01
CA LYS A 25 -15.45 28.75 18.38
C LYS A 25 -14.91 27.84 17.29
N LEU A 26 -14.98 26.51 17.46
CA LEU A 26 -14.39 25.54 16.52
C LEU A 26 -14.86 25.74 15.08
N CYS A 27 -16.16 25.87 14.81
CA CYS A 27 -16.66 25.99 13.43
C CYS A 27 -16.37 27.35 12.76
N THR A 28 -15.70 28.28 13.42
CA THR A 28 -15.18 29.51 12.78
C THR A 28 -13.76 29.30 12.22
N HIS A 29 -13.04 28.26 12.70
CA HIS A 29 -11.66 27.98 12.34
C HIS A 29 -11.51 26.59 11.70
N CYS A 30 -12.45 25.68 11.90
CA CYS A 30 -12.49 24.33 11.41
C CYS A 30 -13.65 24.12 10.44
N THR A 31 -13.56 23.13 9.59
CA THR A 31 -14.67 22.72 8.72
C THR A 31 -15.66 21.87 9.52
N CYS A 32 -16.92 22.30 9.60
CA CYS A 32 -18.00 21.57 10.24
C CYS A 32 -19.00 21.09 9.18
N SER A 33 -19.36 19.82 9.21
CA SER A 33 -20.31 19.21 8.29
C SER A 33 -21.09 18.08 8.95
N GLU A 34 -22.34 17.89 8.57
CA GLU A 34 -23.11 16.71 8.95
C GLU A 34 -22.83 15.60 7.91
N ILE A 35 -22.32 14.48 8.37
CA ILE A 35 -22.00 13.33 7.53
C ILE A 35 -22.65 12.06 8.10
N PRO A 36 -22.95 11.05 7.29
CA PRO A 36 -23.31 9.74 7.80
C PRO A 36 -22.21 9.16 8.69
N ASP A 37 -22.58 8.42 9.73
CA ASP A 37 -21.61 7.65 10.51
C ASP A 37 -21.01 6.49 9.68
N ILE A 38 -20.08 5.74 10.28
CA ILE A 38 -19.37 4.63 9.61
C ILE A 38 -20.36 3.57 9.09
N ASP A 39 -21.48 3.38 9.78
CA ASP A 39 -22.51 2.38 9.43
C ASP A 39 -23.57 2.98 8.49
N GLY A 40 -23.52 4.26 8.19
CA GLY A 40 -24.47 4.98 7.34
C GLY A 40 -25.88 5.12 7.93
N THR A 41 -26.07 4.80 9.22
CA THR A 41 -27.39 4.72 9.88
C THR A 41 -27.82 6.02 10.52
N HIS A 42 -26.86 6.87 10.94
CA HIS A 42 -27.10 8.13 11.65
C HIS A 42 -26.23 9.25 11.09
N LEU A 43 -26.67 10.50 11.29
CA LEU A 43 -25.84 11.67 11.01
C LEU A 43 -24.95 11.97 12.21
N VAL A 44 -23.72 12.39 11.92
CA VAL A 44 -22.71 12.81 12.90
C VAL A 44 -22.23 14.20 12.52
N LEU A 45 -22.09 15.08 13.50
CA LEU A 45 -21.44 16.37 13.31
C LEU A 45 -19.92 16.15 13.26
N ASN A 46 -19.37 16.22 12.06
CA ASN A 46 -17.94 16.08 11.81
C ASN A 46 -17.26 17.45 11.85
N ILE A 47 -16.25 17.58 12.71
CA ILE A 47 -15.42 18.78 12.88
C ILE A 47 -14.01 18.42 12.44
N LEU A 48 -13.52 19.06 11.37
CA LEU A 48 -12.17 18.84 10.84
C LEU A 48 -11.35 20.13 10.98
N CYS A 49 -10.34 20.08 11.83
CA CYS A 49 -9.36 21.14 12.02
C CYS A 49 -8.03 20.67 11.42
N SER A 50 -7.69 21.15 10.23
CA SER A 50 -6.44 20.87 9.52
C SER A 50 -5.90 22.16 8.91
N GLU A 51 -4.57 22.31 8.82
CA GLU A 51 -3.90 23.42 8.14
C GLU A 51 -4.35 24.82 8.63
N LEU A 52 -4.28 25.06 9.93
CA LEU A 52 -4.52 26.41 10.46
C LEU A 52 -3.22 27.25 10.37
N ASP A 53 -3.19 28.21 9.45
CA ASP A 53 -2.09 29.20 9.32
C ASP A 53 -1.90 30.09 10.58
N LYS A 54 -2.73 29.91 11.62
CA LYS A 54 -2.74 30.73 12.87
C LYS A 54 -2.95 29.84 14.09
N VAL A 55 -2.00 28.95 14.35
CA VAL A 55 -2.08 27.92 15.41
C VAL A 55 -1.81 28.47 16.82
N ASP A 56 -1.36 29.70 16.98
CA ASP A 56 -1.10 30.25 18.30
C ASP A 56 -2.33 30.23 19.22
N ASP A 57 -3.55 30.26 18.66
CA ASP A 57 -4.81 30.24 19.40
C ASP A 57 -5.31 28.83 19.79
N LEU A 58 -4.90 27.77 19.09
CA LEU A 58 -5.29 26.38 19.39
C LEU A 58 -4.32 25.64 20.33
N ALA A 59 -3.22 26.27 20.72
CA ALA A 59 -2.28 25.68 21.69
C ALA A 59 -2.99 25.42 23.05
N ASP A 60 -4.05 26.16 23.34
CA ASP A 60 -4.85 26.03 24.55
C ASP A 60 -6.21 25.38 24.25
N LEU A 61 -6.25 24.06 24.05
CA LEU A 61 -7.50 23.30 23.78
C LEU A 61 -8.55 23.43 24.91
N ASP A 62 -8.19 23.89 26.10
CA ASP A 62 -9.08 24.18 27.21
C ASP A 62 -9.97 25.40 26.95
N LYS A 63 -9.60 26.26 25.99
CA LYS A 63 -10.35 27.47 25.59
C LYS A 63 -11.26 27.25 24.37
N ILE A 64 -11.34 26.06 23.81
CA ILE A 64 -12.25 25.79 22.69
C ILE A 64 -13.71 25.87 23.16
N GLN A 65 -14.58 26.30 22.27
CA GLN A 65 -16.03 26.20 22.41
C GLN A 65 -16.57 25.23 21.39
N TRP A 66 -17.19 24.13 21.87
CA TRP A 66 -17.89 23.21 20.99
C TRP A 66 -19.01 23.95 20.23
N PRO A 67 -19.29 23.56 18.97
CA PRO A 67 -20.34 24.23 18.19
C PRO A 67 -21.72 23.98 18.79
N ASP A 68 -22.64 24.91 18.52
CA ASP A 68 -24.05 24.72 18.80
C ASP A 68 -24.55 23.48 17.99
N ASN A 69 -25.14 22.54 18.67
CA ASN A 69 -25.62 21.28 18.11
C ASN A 69 -27.08 21.05 18.52
N PRO A 70 -28.01 21.83 17.94
CA PRO A 70 -29.44 21.81 18.34
C PRO A 70 -30.13 20.47 18.06
N ASN A 71 -29.60 19.71 17.07
CA ASN A 71 -30.14 18.41 16.70
C ASN A 71 -29.63 17.25 17.60
N GLY A 72 -28.73 17.53 18.54
CA GLY A 72 -28.19 16.56 19.46
C GLY A 72 -27.36 15.47 18.77
N LEU A 73 -26.77 15.77 17.61
CA LEU A 73 -25.94 14.82 16.86
C LEU A 73 -24.70 14.40 17.67
N LYS A 74 -24.22 13.20 17.44
CA LYS A 74 -22.92 12.77 17.93
C LYS A 74 -21.83 13.60 17.26
N ILE A 75 -20.75 13.91 18.00
CA ILE A 75 -19.65 14.73 17.50
C ILE A 75 -18.42 13.84 17.25
N SER A 76 -17.87 13.99 16.05
CA SER A 76 -16.55 13.46 15.66
C SER A 76 -15.63 14.65 15.38
N ALA A 77 -14.61 14.87 16.21
CA ALA A 77 -13.67 15.97 16.02
C ALA A 77 -12.24 15.46 15.73
N THR A 78 -11.64 16.02 14.70
CA THR A 78 -10.28 15.71 14.25
C THR A 78 -9.43 16.98 14.26
N PHE A 79 -8.31 16.93 14.97
CA PHE A 79 -7.30 17.99 15.10
C PHE A 79 -5.99 17.48 14.49
N GLU A 80 -5.81 17.67 13.19
CA GLU A 80 -4.72 17.05 12.43
C GLU A 80 -3.72 18.09 11.91
N GLY A 81 -2.42 17.80 12.05
CA GLY A 81 -1.36 18.63 11.45
C GLY A 81 -1.22 20.04 12.08
N LEU A 82 -1.76 20.26 13.25
CA LEU A 82 -1.80 21.58 13.91
C LEU A 82 -0.51 21.92 14.67
N GLY A 83 0.45 21.00 14.74
CA GLY A 83 1.69 21.20 15.49
C GLY A 83 1.51 21.25 17.01
N LEU A 84 0.42 20.69 17.54
CA LEU A 84 0.17 20.62 18.97
C LEU A 84 1.29 19.85 19.67
N THR A 85 1.86 20.44 20.73
CA THR A 85 2.93 19.82 21.54
C THR A 85 2.45 19.31 22.88
N THR A 86 1.36 19.87 23.38
CA THR A 86 0.73 19.52 24.66
C THR A 86 -0.78 19.41 24.50
N LEU A 87 -1.37 18.38 25.09
CA LEU A 87 -2.82 18.25 25.17
C LEU A 87 -3.33 18.84 26.48
N GLY A 88 -4.11 19.92 26.42
CA GLY A 88 -4.83 20.50 27.53
C GLY A 88 -6.08 19.71 27.94
N LYS A 89 -6.75 20.14 28.99
CA LYS A 89 -8.06 19.62 29.38
C LYS A 89 -9.13 20.10 28.41
N LEU A 90 -9.94 19.18 27.88
CA LEU A 90 -11.01 19.54 26.96
C LEU A 90 -12.27 19.99 27.71
N PRO A 91 -13.02 21.00 27.18
CA PRO A 91 -14.27 21.46 27.79
C PRO A 91 -15.34 20.36 27.80
N PRO A 92 -16.29 20.42 28.78
CA PRO A 92 -17.33 19.40 28.90
C PRO A 92 -18.24 19.32 27.68
N ASN A 93 -18.49 18.07 27.24
CA ASN A 93 -19.45 17.78 26.19
C ASN A 93 -19.94 16.34 26.26
N THR A 94 -21.24 16.11 26.25
CA THR A 94 -21.83 14.78 26.31
C THR A 94 -22.10 14.15 24.94
N GLN A 95 -21.86 14.87 23.84
CA GLN A 95 -22.14 14.41 22.47
C GLN A 95 -20.88 13.93 21.76
N VAL A 96 -19.68 14.26 22.28
CA VAL A 96 -18.41 13.84 21.70
C VAL A 96 -18.22 12.35 21.87
N GLU A 97 -18.19 11.61 20.76
CA GLU A 97 -17.89 10.17 20.71
C GLU A 97 -16.54 9.87 20.09
N THR A 98 -16.03 10.73 19.21
CA THR A 98 -14.77 10.51 18.51
C THR A 98 -13.85 11.72 18.62
N LEU A 99 -12.59 11.47 18.99
CA LEU A 99 -11.51 12.46 19.00
C LEU A 99 -10.26 11.91 18.30
N ARG A 100 -9.71 12.70 17.39
CA ARG A 100 -8.45 12.38 16.73
C ARG A 100 -7.51 13.57 16.82
N PHE A 101 -6.28 13.30 17.28
CA PHE A 101 -5.17 14.26 17.36
C PHE A 101 -3.99 13.81 16.52
N SER A 102 -4.28 13.24 15.34
CA SER A 102 -3.26 12.63 14.48
C SER A 102 -2.31 13.67 13.87
N SER A 103 -1.09 13.23 13.56
CA SER A 103 -0.09 14.04 12.81
C SER A 103 0.25 15.36 13.52
N ASN A 104 0.38 15.34 14.85
CA ASN A 104 0.84 16.47 15.65
C ASN A 104 2.25 16.21 16.25
N ALA A 105 2.67 17.03 17.21
CA ALA A 105 3.94 16.89 17.92
C ALA A 105 3.72 16.69 19.43
N ILE A 106 2.63 16.03 19.83
CA ILE A 106 2.25 15.89 21.25
C ILE A 106 3.27 15.03 21.97
N THR A 107 3.88 15.61 22.98
CA THR A 107 4.82 14.94 23.91
C THR A 107 4.27 14.83 25.31
N THR A 108 3.40 15.76 25.71
CA THR A 108 2.86 15.90 27.07
C THR A 108 1.37 16.16 27.03
N TYR A 109 0.71 15.87 28.15
CA TYR A 109 -0.72 16.10 28.35
C TYR A 109 -1.02 16.43 29.81
N TRP A 110 -2.14 17.16 30.02
CA TRP A 110 -2.62 17.48 31.35
C TRP A 110 -3.23 16.23 32.01
N PRO A 111 -3.28 16.18 33.34
CA PRO A 111 -3.99 15.11 34.03
C PRO A 111 -5.47 15.08 33.65
N ASN A 112 -6.01 13.88 33.34
CA ASN A 112 -7.42 13.66 33.03
C ASN A 112 -8.00 14.56 31.90
N PRO A 113 -7.37 14.68 30.73
CA PRO A 113 -7.79 15.62 29.68
C PRO A 113 -9.20 15.34 29.16
N PHE A 114 -9.72 14.12 29.33
CA PHE A 114 -11.04 13.65 28.85
C PHE A 114 -12.07 13.51 29.97
N SER A 115 -11.84 14.05 31.16
CA SER A 115 -12.72 13.87 32.33
C SER A 115 -14.18 14.28 32.08
N ASP A 116 -14.37 15.26 31.22
CA ASP A 116 -15.66 15.90 30.98
C ASP A 116 -16.29 15.45 29.64
N LEU A 117 -15.80 14.33 29.06
CA LEU A 117 -16.28 13.71 27.83
C LEU A 117 -16.75 12.26 28.09
N PRO A 118 -17.89 12.08 28.78
CA PRO A 118 -18.31 10.76 29.29
C PRO A 118 -18.66 9.74 28.22
N ASN A 119 -18.97 10.18 26.99
CA ASN A 119 -19.38 9.31 25.89
C ASN A 119 -18.28 9.06 24.84
N LEU A 120 -17.03 9.46 25.12
CA LEU A 120 -15.90 9.22 24.23
C LEU A 120 -15.66 7.73 24.04
N LYS A 121 -15.73 7.25 22.78
CA LYS A 121 -15.56 5.86 22.36
C LYS A 121 -14.33 5.65 21.51
N ILE A 122 -13.99 6.59 20.63
CA ILE A 122 -12.88 6.51 19.69
C ILE A 122 -11.89 7.61 19.99
N LEU A 123 -10.65 7.23 20.29
CA LEU A 123 -9.57 8.15 20.58
C LEU A 123 -8.30 7.78 19.81
N SER A 124 -7.79 8.72 19.01
CA SER A 124 -6.54 8.54 18.29
C SER A 124 -5.51 9.63 18.63
N PHE A 125 -4.30 9.17 18.91
CA PHE A 125 -3.07 9.96 19.01
C PHE A 125 -2.04 9.54 17.98
N SER A 126 -2.46 8.94 16.87
CA SER A 126 -1.50 8.42 15.90
C SER A 126 -0.59 9.53 15.35
N GLN A 127 0.65 9.16 14.99
CA GLN A 127 1.65 10.08 14.43
C GLN A 127 1.92 11.29 15.34
N ASN A 128 2.32 11.01 16.58
CA ASN A 128 2.73 12.01 17.57
C ASN A 128 4.12 11.69 18.13
N GLU A 129 4.51 12.36 19.22
CA GLU A 129 5.82 12.21 19.85
C GLU A 129 5.74 11.67 21.29
N ILE A 130 4.65 10.97 21.64
CA ILE A 130 4.42 10.45 23.02
C ILE A 130 5.42 9.34 23.31
N ALA A 131 6.27 9.57 24.32
CA ALA A 131 7.30 8.64 24.74
C ALA A 131 6.88 7.75 25.92
N ALA A 132 5.95 8.20 26.74
CA ALA A 132 5.42 7.47 27.89
C ALA A 132 3.96 7.84 28.13
N LEU A 133 3.18 6.91 28.67
CA LEU A 133 1.83 7.15 29.17
C LEU A 133 1.90 7.38 30.69
N THR A 134 0.85 7.99 31.22
CA THR A 134 0.65 8.11 32.67
C THR A 134 -0.73 7.58 33.03
N PRO A 135 -0.92 7.00 34.22
CA PRO A 135 -2.21 6.45 34.64
C PRO A 135 -3.36 7.46 34.60
N ASP A 136 -3.05 8.75 34.69
CA ASP A 136 -4.04 9.83 34.71
C ASP A 136 -4.64 10.13 33.34
N LEU A 137 -3.94 9.78 32.25
CA LEU A 137 -4.43 10.07 30.89
C LEU A 137 -5.83 9.50 30.62
N PHE A 138 -6.08 8.27 31.08
CA PHE A 138 -7.32 7.55 30.81
C PHE A 138 -8.22 7.37 32.05
N THR A 139 -7.96 8.06 33.17
CA THR A 139 -8.66 7.79 34.45
C THR A 139 -10.18 7.87 34.32
N ASN A 140 -10.71 8.82 33.57
CA ASN A 140 -12.16 9.02 33.38
C ASN A 140 -12.66 8.63 31.98
N ALA A 141 -11.79 8.12 31.10
CA ALA A 141 -12.12 7.74 29.74
C ALA A 141 -12.54 6.25 29.65
N LYS A 142 -13.50 5.84 30.50
CA LYS A 142 -13.87 4.41 30.69
C LYS A 142 -14.66 3.79 29.55
N ASN A 143 -15.19 4.63 28.63
CA ASN A 143 -16.06 4.20 27.53
C ASN A 143 -15.30 4.06 26.19
N ILE A 144 -13.98 4.25 26.17
CA ILE A 144 -13.19 4.05 24.96
C ILE A 144 -13.27 2.58 24.54
N GLU A 145 -13.67 2.38 23.28
CA GLU A 145 -13.75 1.09 22.58
C GLU A 145 -12.64 0.94 21.54
N ASP A 146 -12.18 2.05 20.94
CA ASP A 146 -11.13 2.08 19.93
C ASP A 146 -10.06 3.09 20.33
N LEU A 147 -8.84 2.62 20.55
CA LEU A 147 -7.69 3.44 20.98
C LEU A 147 -6.52 3.26 20.01
N ASP A 148 -6.16 4.36 19.36
CA ASP A 148 -5.02 4.40 18.43
C ASP A 148 -3.88 5.26 19.01
N LEU A 149 -2.78 4.59 19.35
CA LEU A 149 -1.52 5.16 19.84
C LEU A 149 -0.37 4.87 18.85
N SER A 150 -0.67 4.52 17.61
CA SER A 150 0.32 4.15 16.61
C SER A 150 1.23 5.33 16.22
N TYR A 151 2.39 5.01 15.68
CA TYR A 151 3.37 6.00 15.21
C TYR A 151 3.73 7.02 16.30
N ASN A 152 4.09 6.53 17.48
CA ASN A 152 4.58 7.31 18.61
C ASN A 152 6.00 6.83 19.02
N LYS A 153 6.45 7.24 20.21
CA LYS A 153 7.79 6.90 20.75
C LYS A 153 7.69 6.08 22.04
N LEU A 154 6.58 5.35 22.22
CA LEU A 154 6.37 4.55 23.44
C LEU A 154 7.42 3.45 23.54
N THR A 155 8.13 3.43 24.67
CA THR A 155 9.14 2.39 24.98
C THR A 155 8.66 1.39 26.02
N HIS A 156 7.66 1.76 26.79
CA HIS A 156 7.08 0.94 27.84
C HIS A 156 5.62 1.35 28.09
N ILE A 157 4.79 0.40 28.48
CA ILE A 157 3.42 0.61 28.94
C ILE A 157 3.24 -0.12 30.27
N SER A 158 2.89 0.64 31.29
CA SER A 158 2.62 0.09 32.63
C SER A 158 1.21 -0.50 32.72
N PRO A 159 0.97 -1.53 33.52
CA PRO A 159 -0.37 -2.02 33.83
C PRO A 159 -1.33 -0.94 34.34
N LEU A 160 -0.80 0.07 35.02
CA LEU A 160 -1.60 1.19 35.54
C LEU A 160 -2.11 2.13 34.43
N ASP A 161 -1.38 2.25 33.30
CA ASP A 161 -1.72 3.14 32.22
C ASP A 161 -3.06 2.75 31.56
N PHE A 162 -3.33 1.45 31.46
CA PHE A 162 -4.54 0.90 30.84
C PHE A 162 -5.59 0.39 31.84
N LYS A 163 -5.39 0.60 33.14
CA LYS A 163 -6.28 0.07 34.19
C LYS A 163 -7.76 0.40 33.98
N ASN A 164 -8.05 1.56 33.43
CA ASN A 164 -9.44 2.06 33.24
C ASN A 164 -10.02 1.71 31.86
N LEU A 165 -9.25 1.14 30.94
CA LEU A 165 -9.63 0.86 29.56
C LEU A 165 -10.26 -0.53 29.38
N GLN A 166 -11.27 -0.85 30.20
CA GLN A 166 -11.89 -2.17 30.25
C GLN A 166 -12.83 -2.46 29.06
N ARG A 167 -13.22 -1.44 28.28
CA ARG A 167 -14.13 -1.54 27.13
C ARG A 167 -13.42 -1.51 25.78
N VAL A 168 -12.10 -1.35 25.77
CA VAL A 168 -11.33 -1.29 24.52
C VAL A 168 -11.41 -2.63 23.81
N LYS A 169 -11.92 -2.59 22.58
CA LYS A 169 -12.02 -3.70 21.64
C LYS A 169 -10.90 -3.66 20.62
N LYS A 170 -10.46 -2.46 20.25
CA LYS A 170 -9.37 -2.25 19.29
C LYS A 170 -8.29 -1.40 19.91
N LEU A 171 -7.06 -1.91 19.90
CA LEU A 171 -5.87 -1.22 20.37
C LEU A 171 -4.79 -1.24 19.29
N ASN A 172 -4.46 -0.07 18.78
CA ASN A 172 -3.38 0.11 17.82
C ASN A 172 -2.15 0.74 18.50
N LEU A 173 -1.08 -0.02 18.60
CA LEU A 173 0.23 0.39 19.13
C LEU A 173 1.32 0.29 18.05
N GLN A 174 0.96 0.13 16.78
CA GLN A 174 1.90 -0.04 15.67
C GLN A 174 2.95 1.09 15.62
N ASN A 175 4.14 0.74 15.21
CA ASN A 175 5.24 1.70 14.98
C ASN A 175 5.55 2.56 16.21
N ASN A 176 5.85 1.87 17.32
CA ASN A 176 6.41 2.40 18.56
C ASN A 176 7.78 1.73 18.84
N ALA A 177 8.31 1.83 20.05
CA ALA A 177 9.63 1.31 20.42
C ALA A 177 9.56 0.39 21.66
N LEU A 178 8.49 -0.43 21.77
CA LEU A 178 8.22 -1.21 22.99
C LEU A 178 9.29 -2.27 23.29
N GLY A 179 9.92 -2.86 22.27
CA GLY A 179 10.96 -3.88 22.43
C GLY A 179 10.48 -5.22 22.98
N LYS A 180 9.37 -5.23 23.71
CA LYS A 180 8.74 -6.42 24.30
C LYS A 180 7.23 -6.36 24.14
N PHE A 181 6.61 -7.54 24.13
CA PHE A 181 5.15 -7.65 24.14
C PHE A 181 4.59 -7.12 25.49
N PRO A 182 3.65 -6.14 25.50
CA PRO A 182 3.20 -5.49 26.74
C PRO A 182 2.11 -6.30 27.46
N VAL A 183 2.35 -7.57 27.72
CA VAL A 183 1.35 -8.53 28.19
C VAL A 183 0.68 -8.13 29.50
N GLU A 184 1.46 -7.54 30.43
CA GLU A 184 0.95 -7.13 31.74
C GLU A 184 0.00 -5.93 31.65
N ALA A 185 0.26 -5.00 30.72
CA ALA A 185 -0.58 -3.83 30.50
C ALA A 185 -1.96 -4.22 29.94
N LEU A 186 -2.04 -5.31 29.16
CA LEU A 186 -3.27 -5.77 28.52
C LEU A 186 -4.21 -6.56 29.44
N GLN A 187 -3.80 -6.92 30.66
CA GLN A 187 -4.61 -7.74 31.58
C GLN A 187 -5.97 -7.13 31.94
N SER A 188 -6.11 -5.81 31.92
CA SER A 188 -7.37 -5.11 32.19
C SER A 188 -8.35 -5.11 31.02
N MET A 189 -7.88 -5.38 29.79
CA MET A 189 -8.65 -5.26 28.55
C MET A 189 -9.37 -6.58 28.19
N LYS A 190 -10.38 -6.95 28.97
CA LYS A 190 -11.06 -8.26 28.85
C LYS A 190 -11.87 -8.47 27.57
N VAL A 191 -12.19 -7.39 26.85
CA VAL A 191 -12.99 -7.43 25.61
C VAL A 191 -12.17 -7.05 24.38
N LEU A 192 -10.84 -7.08 24.49
CA LEU A 192 -9.94 -6.78 23.38
C LEU A 192 -10.07 -7.84 22.28
N GLU A 193 -10.38 -7.40 21.07
CA GLU A 193 -10.54 -8.23 19.89
C GLU A 193 -9.44 -8.00 18.85
N ASP A 194 -9.02 -6.73 18.66
CA ASP A 194 -8.01 -6.31 17.70
C ASP A 194 -6.81 -5.70 18.41
N LEU A 195 -5.65 -6.31 18.21
CA LEU A 195 -4.39 -5.82 18.77
C LEU A 195 -3.34 -5.67 17.68
N ASP A 196 -2.93 -4.44 17.40
CA ASP A 196 -1.83 -4.14 16.51
C ASP A 196 -0.57 -3.73 17.28
N LEU A 197 0.47 -4.57 17.20
CA LEU A 197 1.80 -4.37 17.76
C LEU A 197 2.89 -4.39 16.67
N GLY A 198 2.51 -4.17 15.41
CA GLY A 198 3.45 -4.13 14.29
C GLY A 198 4.55 -3.09 14.48
N LYS A 199 5.76 -3.37 14.01
CA LYS A 199 6.91 -2.45 14.01
C LYS A 199 7.24 -1.87 15.40
N ASN A 200 7.36 -2.73 16.40
CA ASN A 200 7.70 -2.35 17.79
C ASN A 200 9.07 -2.84 18.25
N GLY A 201 9.80 -3.56 17.41
CA GLY A 201 11.09 -4.12 17.80
C GLY A 201 10.99 -5.31 18.77
N ILE A 202 9.83 -5.95 18.89
CA ILE A 202 9.58 -7.10 19.76
C ILE A 202 10.46 -8.27 19.31
N ILE A 203 11.14 -8.90 20.26
CA ILE A 203 12.12 -9.97 19.99
C ILE A 203 11.59 -11.39 20.26
N ASP A 204 10.58 -11.51 21.10
CA ASP A 204 9.98 -12.79 21.47
C ASP A 204 8.47 -12.66 21.75
N VAL A 205 7.79 -13.81 21.69
CA VAL A 205 6.36 -13.94 21.98
C VAL A 205 6.18 -15.16 22.89
N LEU A 206 6.04 -14.95 24.19
CA LEU A 206 5.91 -15.99 25.22
C LEU A 206 4.67 -15.74 26.09
N LEU A 207 3.49 -15.81 25.48
CA LEU A 207 2.24 -15.35 26.08
C LEU A 207 1.60 -16.39 26.99
N LYS A 208 1.88 -17.69 26.79
CA LYS A 208 1.34 -18.79 27.60
C LYS A 208 1.69 -18.65 29.07
N ARG A 209 2.92 -18.23 29.38
CA ARG A 209 3.41 -18.08 30.75
C ARG A 209 2.81 -16.89 31.48
N ALA A 210 2.32 -15.91 30.76
CA ALA A 210 1.84 -14.65 31.32
C ALA A 210 0.44 -14.73 31.93
N LYS A 211 -0.32 -15.83 31.68
CA LYS A 211 -1.72 -16.05 32.18
C LYS A 211 -2.62 -14.84 31.93
N SER A 212 -2.49 -14.18 30.78
CA SER A 212 -3.19 -12.94 30.49
C SER A 212 -4.62 -13.21 30.06
N GLU A 213 -5.57 -12.89 30.91
CA GLU A 213 -7.01 -12.93 30.58
C GLU A 213 -7.35 -11.96 29.44
N GLY A 214 -6.64 -10.84 29.32
CA GLY A 214 -6.86 -9.85 28.27
C GLY A 214 -6.57 -10.35 26.86
N LEU A 215 -5.79 -11.40 26.68
CA LEU A 215 -5.44 -11.96 25.37
C LEU A 215 -6.42 -13.04 24.90
N LYS A 216 -7.28 -13.58 25.78
CA LYS A 216 -8.22 -14.63 25.42
C LYS A 216 -9.25 -14.19 24.38
N GLY A 217 -9.65 -12.92 24.39
CA GLY A 217 -10.62 -12.34 23.47
C GLY A 217 -10.06 -11.92 22.11
N VAL A 218 -8.72 -11.85 21.99
CA VAL A 218 -8.07 -11.33 20.78
C VAL A 218 -8.32 -12.28 19.60
N LYS A 219 -8.93 -11.73 18.55
CA LYS A 219 -9.21 -12.40 17.28
C LYS A 219 -8.19 -12.02 16.21
N ARG A 220 -7.77 -10.76 16.16
CA ARG A 220 -6.80 -10.25 15.21
C ARG A 220 -5.55 -9.76 15.96
N LEU A 221 -4.43 -10.40 15.69
CA LEU A 221 -3.14 -10.06 16.28
C LEU A 221 -2.11 -9.75 15.19
N ASN A 222 -1.73 -8.48 15.11
CA ASN A 222 -0.65 -8.04 14.22
C ASN A 222 0.67 -7.89 15.00
N LEU A 223 1.67 -8.66 14.62
CA LEU A 223 3.05 -8.63 15.12
C LEU A 223 4.06 -8.39 13.97
N SER A 224 3.60 -7.91 12.83
CA SER A 224 4.44 -7.72 11.65
C SER A 224 5.53 -6.66 11.86
N GLY A 225 6.63 -6.78 11.12
CA GLY A 225 7.71 -5.79 11.14
C GLY A 225 8.47 -5.71 12.49
N ASN A 226 8.47 -6.78 13.25
CA ASN A 226 9.20 -6.86 14.52
C ASN A 226 10.58 -7.56 14.36
N ARG A 227 11.16 -8.07 15.44
CA ARG A 227 12.45 -8.77 15.46
C ARG A 227 12.34 -10.17 16.07
N ILE A 228 11.16 -10.80 15.92
CA ILE A 228 10.87 -12.12 16.45
C ILE A 228 11.75 -13.15 15.72
N ARG A 229 12.45 -14.00 16.48
CA ARG A 229 13.38 -15.00 15.94
C ARG A 229 12.82 -16.41 15.92
N SER A 230 11.93 -16.72 16.84
CA SER A 230 11.34 -18.05 16.95
C SER A 230 9.91 -17.99 17.47
N ILE A 231 9.12 -18.97 17.05
CA ILE A 231 7.80 -19.26 17.57
C ILE A 231 7.87 -20.64 18.22
N VAL A 232 7.62 -20.66 19.52
CA VAL A 232 7.74 -21.89 20.33
C VAL A 232 6.36 -22.32 20.86
N LYS A 233 6.26 -23.51 21.41
CA LYS A 233 5.02 -24.06 21.98
C LYS A 233 4.37 -23.15 23.04
N ASP A 234 5.17 -22.37 23.76
CA ASP A 234 4.70 -21.42 24.78
C ASP A 234 4.39 -20.02 24.21
N SER A 235 4.45 -19.83 22.90
CA SER A 235 4.22 -18.53 22.25
C SER A 235 2.78 -18.06 22.41
N PHE A 236 1.80 -18.97 22.34
CA PHE A 236 0.40 -18.61 22.44
C PHE A 236 -0.27 -19.33 23.64
N PRO A 237 -1.27 -18.70 24.29
CA PRO A 237 -2.06 -19.36 25.33
C PRO A 237 -2.79 -20.60 24.81
N ASP A 238 -3.04 -21.61 25.67
CA ASP A 238 -3.80 -22.80 25.29
C ASP A 238 -5.25 -22.47 24.93
N GLU A 239 -5.83 -21.44 25.58
CA GLU A 239 -7.16 -20.92 25.30
C GLU A 239 -7.03 -19.55 24.66
N ASN A 240 -7.01 -19.49 23.34
CA ASN A 240 -7.03 -18.24 22.58
C ASN A 240 -8.06 -18.32 21.45
N ASN A 241 -8.53 -17.16 21.00
CA ASN A 241 -9.52 -17.02 19.93
C ASN A 241 -8.92 -16.35 18.67
N ILE A 242 -7.59 -16.44 18.50
CA ILE A 242 -6.90 -15.81 17.37
C ILE A 242 -7.39 -16.43 16.06
N GLU A 243 -8.04 -15.61 15.23
CA GLU A 243 -8.54 -15.96 13.91
C GLU A 243 -7.55 -15.49 12.81
N LEU A 244 -6.92 -14.33 13.00
CA LEU A 244 -5.93 -13.75 12.10
C LEU A 244 -4.64 -13.43 12.87
N LEU A 245 -3.53 -13.97 12.39
CA LEU A 245 -2.20 -13.76 12.96
C LEU A 245 -1.22 -13.29 11.89
N ASP A 246 -0.75 -12.05 12.02
CA ASP A 246 0.29 -11.51 11.15
C ASP A 246 1.65 -11.47 11.87
N LEU A 247 2.57 -12.30 11.42
CA LEU A 247 3.97 -12.39 11.84
C LEU A 247 4.93 -12.02 10.70
N SER A 248 4.44 -11.38 9.66
CA SER A 248 5.24 -11.04 8.47
C SER A 248 6.36 -10.05 8.79
N ASN A 249 7.36 -10.01 7.93
CA ASN A 249 8.47 -9.06 8.04
C ASN A 249 9.13 -9.09 9.44
N ASN A 250 9.44 -10.29 9.90
CA ASN A 250 10.22 -10.57 11.10
C ASN A 250 11.56 -11.25 10.72
N VAL A 251 12.25 -11.83 11.68
CA VAL A 251 13.48 -12.59 11.47
C VAL A 251 13.32 -14.03 11.98
N ILE A 252 12.13 -14.62 11.78
CA ILE A 252 11.79 -15.95 12.26
C ILE A 252 12.59 -17.00 11.48
N GLU A 253 13.43 -17.74 12.19
CA GLU A 253 14.23 -18.84 11.65
C GLU A 253 13.67 -20.19 12.08
N VAL A 254 13.12 -20.26 13.30
CA VAL A 254 12.66 -21.51 13.93
C VAL A 254 11.20 -21.38 14.34
N ILE A 255 10.41 -22.35 13.93
CA ILE A 255 9.05 -22.57 14.41
C ILE A 255 9.02 -24.00 14.97
N GLU A 256 8.70 -24.16 16.25
CA GLU A 256 8.52 -25.49 16.84
C GLU A 256 7.32 -26.19 16.19
N GLU A 257 7.40 -27.50 16.01
CA GLU A 257 6.41 -28.29 15.26
C GLU A 257 4.96 -28.06 15.71
N GLU A 258 4.74 -27.97 17.02
CA GLU A 258 3.40 -27.80 17.62
C GLU A 258 3.04 -26.33 17.95
N ALA A 259 3.83 -25.34 17.53
CA ALA A 259 3.72 -23.95 17.98
C ALA A 259 2.35 -23.31 17.73
N PHE A 260 1.66 -23.67 16.64
CA PHE A 260 0.35 -23.12 16.27
C PHE A 260 -0.84 -24.04 16.62
N LEU A 261 -0.61 -25.25 17.11
CA LEU A 261 -1.71 -26.21 17.37
C LEU A 261 -2.67 -25.75 18.47
N THR A 262 -2.25 -24.86 19.36
CA THR A 262 -3.11 -24.23 20.35
C THR A 262 -4.04 -23.16 19.78
N CYS A 263 -3.74 -22.67 18.56
CA CYS A 263 -4.54 -21.65 17.88
C CYS A 263 -5.71 -22.30 17.11
N THR A 264 -6.66 -22.89 17.83
CA THR A 264 -7.76 -23.72 17.26
C THR A 264 -8.80 -22.92 16.49
N SER A 265 -8.76 -21.58 16.53
CA SER A 265 -9.63 -20.68 15.79
C SER A 265 -8.93 -20.04 14.58
N LEU A 266 -7.63 -20.30 14.38
CA LEU A 266 -6.81 -19.62 13.37
C LEU A 266 -7.25 -19.96 11.95
N ARG A 267 -7.63 -18.92 11.20
CA ARG A 267 -8.08 -19.00 9.80
C ARG A 267 -7.06 -18.41 8.84
N GLU A 268 -6.35 -17.37 9.26
CA GLU A 268 -5.35 -16.67 8.46
C GLU A 268 -4.03 -16.57 9.20
N LEU A 269 -2.96 -17.05 8.57
CA LEU A 269 -1.58 -16.98 9.06
C LEU A 269 -0.69 -16.34 8.01
N ASN A 270 -0.14 -15.18 8.35
CA ASN A 270 0.83 -14.47 7.53
C ASN A 270 2.24 -14.57 8.15
N LEU A 271 3.12 -15.30 7.52
CA LEU A 271 4.54 -15.47 7.86
C LEU A 271 5.47 -14.96 6.74
N ALA A 272 4.96 -14.12 5.84
CA ALA A 272 5.74 -13.60 4.73
C ALA A 272 6.98 -12.83 5.19
N GLN A 273 8.04 -12.82 4.35
CA GLN A 273 9.26 -12.05 4.63
C GLN A 273 9.89 -12.41 5.98
N ASN A 274 10.21 -13.70 6.14
CA ASN A 274 10.94 -14.25 7.28
C ASN A 274 12.12 -15.11 6.78
N ASN A 275 12.74 -15.88 7.66
CA ASN A 275 13.89 -16.73 7.35
C ASN A 275 13.61 -18.21 7.61
N ILE A 276 12.33 -18.64 7.45
CA ILE A 276 11.85 -19.98 7.78
C ILE A 276 12.39 -20.98 6.78
N THR A 277 13.04 -22.02 7.28
CA THR A 277 13.69 -23.05 6.45
C THR A 277 12.96 -24.41 6.51
N PHE A 278 12.44 -24.75 7.68
CA PHE A 278 11.81 -26.06 7.95
C PHE A 278 10.29 -25.92 8.06
N THR A 279 9.61 -27.01 7.77
CA THR A 279 8.14 -27.12 7.90
C THR A 279 7.73 -27.28 9.36
N PHE A 280 6.49 -26.97 9.65
CA PHE A 280 5.86 -27.04 10.96
C PHE A 280 4.37 -27.41 10.82
N ALA A 281 3.75 -27.87 11.90
CA ALA A 281 2.33 -28.23 11.86
C ALA A 281 1.43 -27.00 11.86
N LEU A 282 0.40 -27.06 11.03
CA LEU A 282 -0.63 -26.02 10.89
C LEU A 282 -1.96 -26.47 11.50
N PRO A 283 -2.74 -25.57 12.11
CA PRO A 283 -4.05 -25.93 12.67
C PRO A 283 -5.05 -26.32 11.58
N SER A 284 -5.94 -27.25 11.91
CA SER A 284 -6.94 -27.78 10.96
C SER A 284 -7.97 -26.73 10.48
N THR A 285 -8.09 -25.61 11.18
CA THR A 285 -9.01 -24.50 10.86
C THR A 285 -8.45 -23.51 9.85
N LEU A 286 -7.14 -23.62 9.50
CA LEU A 286 -6.48 -22.66 8.63
C LEU A 286 -7.06 -22.67 7.21
N GLN A 287 -7.38 -21.48 6.71
CA GLN A 287 -7.92 -21.23 5.37
C GLN A 287 -6.96 -20.45 4.48
N ILE A 288 -6.19 -19.55 5.04
CA ILE A 288 -5.26 -18.67 4.32
C ILE A 288 -3.87 -18.81 4.92
N ALA A 289 -2.89 -19.20 4.10
CA ALA A 289 -1.49 -19.34 4.48
C ALA A 289 -0.60 -18.50 3.56
N ILE A 290 0.05 -17.49 4.11
CA ILE A 290 0.96 -16.59 3.39
C ILE A 290 2.38 -16.79 3.93
N LEU A 291 3.21 -17.50 3.15
CA LEU A 291 4.58 -17.90 3.51
C LEU A 291 5.61 -17.37 2.49
N ARG A 292 5.23 -16.42 1.66
CA ARG A 292 6.09 -15.87 0.60
C ARG A 292 7.36 -15.23 1.15
N ILE A 293 8.42 -15.23 0.34
CA ILE A 293 9.72 -14.64 0.68
C ILE A 293 10.24 -15.23 2.01
N ASN A 294 10.49 -16.54 1.95
CA ASN A 294 11.13 -17.33 3.00
C ASN A 294 12.25 -18.22 2.39
N THR A 295 12.72 -19.21 3.11
CA THR A 295 13.76 -20.12 2.66
C THR A 295 13.32 -21.59 2.71
N LEU A 296 12.02 -21.85 2.56
CA LEU A 296 11.43 -23.18 2.61
C LEU A 296 11.90 -24.06 1.45
N TYR A 297 12.39 -25.28 1.77
CA TYR A 297 12.74 -26.31 0.78
C TYR A 297 11.63 -27.34 0.55
N HIS A 298 10.71 -27.49 1.52
CA HIS A 298 9.62 -28.47 1.50
C HIS A 298 8.29 -27.77 1.76
N TRP A 299 7.22 -28.39 1.30
CA TRP A 299 5.86 -27.96 1.54
C TRP A 299 5.46 -28.19 3.00
N PRO A 300 4.85 -27.20 3.67
CA PRO A 300 4.14 -27.45 4.92
C PRO A 300 2.95 -28.38 4.70
N GLN A 301 2.56 -29.12 5.74
CA GLN A 301 1.34 -29.92 5.71
C GLN A 301 0.13 -29.03 5.90
N PHE A 302 -0.54 -28.67 4.80
CA PHE A 302 -1.73 -27.84 4.84
C PHE A 302 -2.97 -28.65 5.19
N PRO A 303 -3.93 -28.08 5.95
CA PRO A 303 -5.19 -28.75 6.26
C PRO A 303 -6.10 -28.81 5.02
N PRO A 304 -7.08 -29.76 4.98
CA PRO A 304 -8.01 -29.90 3.84
C PRO A 304 -8.92 -28.69 3.61
N GLY A 305 -9.11 -27.83 4.62
CA GLY A 305 -9.93 -26.63 4.54
C GLY A 305 -9.23 -25.41 3.91
N ILE A 306 -7.97 -25.54 3.49
CA ILE A 306 -7.19 -24.45 2.92
C ILE A 306 -7.80 -23.95 1.60
N THR A 307 -7.90 -22.62 1.46
CA THR A 307 -8.43 -21.95 0.26
C THR A 307 -7.37 -21.12 -0.46
N TYR A 308 -6.40 -20.60 0.26
CA TYR A 308 -5.36 -19.71 -0.25
C TYR A 308 -3.98 -20.14 0.24
N ILE A 309 -3.04 -20.39 -0.69
CA ILE A 309 -1.64 -20.69 -0.40
C ILE A 309 -0.74 -19.75 -1.20
N ASP A 310 0.11 -18.99 -0.51
CA ASP A 310 1.19 -18.23 -1.12
C ASP A 310 2.54 -18.68 -0.56
N LEU A 311 3.27 -19.46 -1.36
CA LEU A 311 4.63 -19.94 -1.11
C LEU A 311 5.64 -19.32 -2.08
N SER A 312 5.28 -18.20 -2.71
CA SER A 312 6.15 -17.55 -3.69
C SER A 312 7.47 -17.09 -3.09
N TYR A 313 8.50 -17.03 -3.92
CA TYR A 313 9.86 -16.64 -3.52
C TYR A 313 10.41 -17.45 -2.34
N ASN A 314 10.38 -18.77 -2.48
CA ASN A 314 10.99 -19.73 -1.58
C ASN A 314 12.08 -20.55 -2.33
N ARG A 315 12.45 -21.71 -1.81
CA ARG A 315 13.44 -22.62 -2.41
C ARG A 315 12.86 -24.00 -2.75
N LEU A 316 11.57 -24.06 -3.03
CA LEU A 316 10.88 -25.31 -3.35
C LEU A 316 11.38 -25.85 -4.69
N SER A 317 11.83 -27.11 -4.72
CA SER A 317 12.32 -27.78 -5.94
C SER A 317 11.28 -28.69 -6.57
N ALA A 318 10.24 -29.05 -5.86
CA ALA A 318 9.14 -29.87 -6.32
C ALA A 318 7.82 -29.38 -5.73
N LEU A 319 6.72 -29.69 -6.40
CA LEU A 319 5.36 -29.43 -5.93
C LEU A 319 4.93 -30.40 -4.80
N TYR A 320 5.78 -31.27 -4.37
CA TYR A 320 5.34 -32.56 -3.92
C TYR A 320 5.68 -32.88 -2.49
N ASP A 321 4.73 -33.46 -1.79
CA ASP A 321 4.97 -34.30 -0.64
C ASP A 321 4.13 -35.60 -0.72
N GLU A 322 4.66 -36.67 -0.14
CA GLU A 322 4.12 -38.03 -0.12
C GLU A 322 2.76 -38.15 0.60
N THR A 323 2.18 -37.08 1.07
CA THR A 323 0.90 -37.06 1.76
C THR A 323 -0.25 -36.88 0.79
N ASN A 324 -1.21 -37.81 0.83
CA ASN A 324 -2.47 -37.76 0.07
C ASN A 324 -3.39 -36.61 0.53
N VAL A 325 -2.91 -35.35 0.49
CA VAL A 325 -3.73 -34.21 0.83
C VAL A 325 -4.55 -33.82 -0.39
N TYR A 326 -5.86 -33.85 -0.23
CA TYR A 326 -6.82 -33.38 -1.22
C TYR A 326 -7.08 -31.90 -0.99
N PHE A 327 -6.72 -31.05 -1.95
CA PHE A 327 -6.96 -29.62 -1.92
C PHE A 327 -8.29 -29.26 -2.62
N ASP A 328 -9.39 -29.91 -2.21
CA ASP A 328 -10.69 -29.73 -2.86
C ASP A 328 -11.26 -28.31 -2.71
N ASN A 329 -10.78 -27.57 -1.72
CA ASN A 329 -11.23 -26.21 -1.43
C ASN A 329 -10.24 -25.12 -1.89
N LEU A 330 -9.09 -25.49 -2.44
CA LEU A 330 -8.06 -24.53 -2.82
C LEU A 330 -8.53 -23.68 -4.01
N GLU A 331 -8.53 -22.37 -3.81
CA GLU A 331 -8.97 -21.35 -4.76
C GLU A 331 -7.79 -20.62 -5.42
N VAL A 332 -6.75 -20.34 -4.65
CA VAL A 332 -5.54 -19.64 -5.11
C VAL A 332 -4.30 -20.40 -4.69
N LEU A 333 -3.42 -20.69 -5.65
CA LEU A 333 -2.12 -21.26 -5.42
C LEU A 333 -1.03 -20.40 -6.07
N ASN A 334 -0.21 -19.77 -5.24
CA ASN A 334 0.96 -19.03 -5.69
C ASN A 334 2.25 -19.72 -5.22
N ILE A 335 3.04 -20.23 -6.17
CA ILE A 335 4.36 -20.85 -5.96
C ILE A 335 5.40 -20.25 -6.90
N GLY A 336 5.15 -19.06 -7.40
CA GLY A 336 6.08 -18.31 -8.25
C GLY A 336 7.41 -18.01 -7.55
N GLY A 337 8.49 -17.82 -8.31
CA GLY A 337 9.79 -17.48 -7.75
C GLY A 337 10.45 -18.60 -6.94
N ASN A 338 10.27 -19.86 -7.35
CA ASN A 338 10.86 -21.04 -6.71
C ASN A 338 11.88 -21.74 -7.63
N GLN A 339 12.23 -22.99 -7.35
CA GLN A 339 13.17 -23.80 -8.12
C GLN A 339 12.49 -25.04 -8.71
N ILE A 340 11.20 -24.96 -9.00
CA ILE A 340 10.39 -26.07 -9.49
C ILE A 340 10.75 -26.33 -10.96
N LYS A 341 11.16 -27.57 -11.23
CA LYS A 341 11.51 -28.02 -12.58
C LYS A 341 10.34 -28.70 -13.28
N GLU A 342 9.61 -29.51 -12.54
CA GLU A 342 8.46 -30.27 -13.03
C GLU A 342 7.25 -29.95 -12.16
N PHE A 343 6.15 -29.55 -12.81
CA PHE A 343 4.88 -29.29 -12.15
C PHE A 343 3.93 -30.42 -12.53
N GLU A 344 3.75 -31.37 -11.62
CA GLU A 344 2.84 -32.50 -11.78
C GLU A 344 1.86 -32.56 -10.63
N LEU A 345 0.60 -32.88 -10.92
CA LEU A 345 -0.46 -33.05 -9.95
C LEU A 345 -0.91 -34.49 -9.92
N GLN A 346 -1.07 -35.05 -8.72
CA GLN A 346 -1.70 -36.36 -8.53
C GLN A 346 -3.22 -36.25 -8.44
N ASN A 347 -3.74 -35.16 -7.88
CA ASN A 347 -5.15 -34.93 -7.64
C ASN A 347 -5.63 -33.68 -8.40
N LYS A 348 -6.93 -33.64 -8.70
CA LYS A 348 -7.58 -32.48 -9.28
C LYS A 348 -7.65 -31.34 -8.26
N LEU A 349 -7.67 -30.10 -8.76
CA LEU A 349 -7.92 -28.90 -7.96
C LEU A 349 -9.24 -28.25 -8.44
N PRO A 350 -10.38 -28.75 -7.94
CA PRO A 350 -11.69 -28.48 -8.55
C PRO A 350 -12.18 -27.04 -8.35
N ARG A 351 -11.64 -26.31 -7.39
CA ARG A 351 -12.02 -24.91 -7.08
C ARG A 351 -10.94 -23.89 -7.41
N LEU A 352 -9.78 -24.33 -7.90
CA LEU A 352 -8.68 -23.43 -8.19
C LEU A 352 -9.04 -22.51 -9.36
N PHE A 353 -9.10 -21.19 -9.10
CA PHE A 353 -9.33 -20.19 -10.13
C PHE A 353 -8.07 -19.40 -10.49
N SER A 354 -7.04 -19.34 -9.63
CA SER A 354 -5.76 -18.68 -9.92
C SER A 354 -4.58 -19.59 -9.58
N LEU A 355 -3.71 -19.81 -10.57
CA LEU A 355 -2.48 -20.60 -10.45
C LEU A 355 -1.29 -19.76 -10.92
N ASP A 356 -0.37 -19.46 -10.00
CA ASP A 356 0.88 -18.79 -10.31
C ASP A 356 2.07 -19.74 -10.08
N ILE A 357 2.72 -20.16 -11.18
CA ILE A 357 3.95 -20.95 -11.21
C ILE A 357 5.06 -20.21 -11.94
N SER A 358 4.97 -18.88 -12.00
CA SER A 358 5.93 -18.02 -12.67
C SER A 358 7.32 -18.04 -12.01
N TYR A 359 8.33 -17.58 -12.73
CA TYR A 359 9.72 -17.46 -12.24
C TYR A 359 10.25 -18.72 -11.55
N ASN A 360 9.97 -19.91 -12.16
CA ASN A 360 10.52 -21.19 -11.80
C ASN A 360 11.56 -21.65 -12.86
N ILE A 361 11.92 -22.91 -12.87
CA ILE A 361 12.82 -23.52 -13.87
C ILE A 361 12.08 -24.53 -14.75
N ILE A 362 10.81 -24.30 -15.02
CA ILE A 362 9.94 -25.13 -15.85
C ILE A 362 10.32 -24.90 -17.33
N ALA A 363 10.75 -25.95 -18.01
CA ALA A 363 11.24 -25.87 -19.40
C ALA A 363 10.16 -26.12 -20.46
N GLU A 364 9.03 -26.72 -20.08
CA GLU A 364 7.89 -27.03 -20.95
C GLU A 364 6.58 -26.68 -20.25
N VAL A 365 5.51 -26.38 -20.99
CA VAL A 365 4.18 -26.22 -20.41
C VAL A 365 3.77 -27.51 -19.72
N PRO A 366 3.40 -27.49 -18.42
CA PRO A 366 3.12 -28.72 -17.68
C PRO A 366 1.95 -29.50 -18.25
N LYS A 367 2.14 -30.83 -18.41
CA LYS A 367 1.14 -31.73 -19.03
C LYS A 367 -0.15 -31.86 -18.23
N CYS A 368 -0.11 -31.59 -16.93
CA CYS A 368 -1.28 -31.61 -16.05
C CYS A 368 -2.22 -30.41 -16.26
N ILE A 369 -1.77 -29.35 -16.95
CA ILE A 369 -2.62 -28.17 -17.26
C ILE A 369 -3.75 -28.59 -18.20
N SER A 370 -4.95 -28.70 -17.66
CA SER A 370 -6.15 -29.12 -18.38
C SER A 370 -7.41 -28.72 -17.63
N SER A 371 -8.53 -28.51 -18.33
CA SER A 371 -9.85 -28.29 -17.70
C SER A 371 -10.34 -29.50 -16.92
N GLN A 372 -9.76 -30.68 -17.12
CA GLN A 372 -10.07 -31.87 -16.33
C GLN A 372 -9.49 -31.78 -14.92
N ASN A 373 -8.27 -31.24 -14.77
CA ASN A 373 -7.58 -31.09 -13.49
C ASN A 373 -7.95 -29.76 -12.82
N PHE A 374 -8.23 -28.74 -13.62
CA PHE A 374 -8.53 -27.37 -13.19
C PHE A 374 -9.85 -26.88 -13.83
N PRO A 375 -11.02 -27.39 -13.44
CA PRO A 375 -12.28 -27.03 -14.10
C PRO A 375 -12.70 -25.57 -13.87
N THR A 376 -12.19 -24.90 -12.86
CA THR A 376 -12.54 -23.53 -12.50
C THR A 376 -11.42 -22.51 -12.77
N LEU A 377 -10.28 -22.93 -13.34
CA LEU A 377 -9.13 -22.04 -13.52
C LEU A 377 -9.47 -20.89 -14.48
N GLU A 378 -9.23 -19.68 -14.03
CA GLU A 378 -9.41 -18.46 -14.80
C GLU A 378 -8.09 -17.79 -15.15
N GLU A 379 -7.13 -17.85 -14.24
CA GLU A 379 -5.83 -17.20 -14.36
C GLU A 379 -4.70 -18.21 -14.23
N LEU A 380 -3.84 -18.25 -15.26
CA LEU A 380 -2.64 -19.06 -15.27
C LEU A 380 -1.41 -18.16 -15.53
N ARG A 381 -0.44 -18.18 -14.61
CA ARG A 381 0.83 -17.46 -14.73
C ARG A 381 1.99 -18.43 -14.88
N LEU A 382 2.70 -18.29 -16.00
CA LEU A 382 3.90 -19.04 -16.38
C LEU A 382 5.12 -18.12 -16.58
N ASP A 383 4.99 -16.83 -16.27
CA ASP A 383 6.00 -15.80 -16.54
C ASP A 383 7.41 -16.24 -16.11
N GLY A 384 8.45 -15.78 -16.81
CA GLY A 384 9.84 -15.93 -16.41
C GLY A 384 10.40 -17.35 -16.37
N ASN A 385 9.65 -18.35 -16.85
CA ASN A 385 10.14 -19.73 -16.95
C ASN A 385 11.02 -19.92 -18.21
N PRO A 386 12.01 -20.84 -18.20
CA PRO A 386 12.90 -21.08 -19.35
C PRO A 386 12.23 -21.92 -20.45
N ILE A 387 10.97 -21.65 -20.77
CA ILE A 387 10.21 -22.33 -21.82
C ILE A 387 10.75 -21.90 -23.19
N GLU A 388 11.14 -22.88 -24.02
CA GLU A 388 11.68 -22.64 -25.37
C GLU A 388 10.62 -22.80 -26.46
N SER A 389 9.61 -23.67 -26.24
CA SER A 389 8.50 -23.93 -27.16
C SER A 389 7.18 -24.00 -26.39
N ILE A 390 6.15 -23.33 -26.90
CA ILE A 390 4.83 -23.29 -26.26
C ILE A 390 3.94 -24.36 -26.89
N TYR A 391 3.51 -25.33 -26.08
CA TYR A 391 2.57 -26.34 -26.50
C TYR A 391 1.69 -26.80 -25.34
N PHE A 392 0.39 -26.52 -25.42
CA PHE A 392 -0.61 -27.03 -24.48
C PHE A 392 -1.10 -28.40 -24.94
N LYS A 393 -0.72 -29.46 -24.20
CA LYS A 393 -1.09 -30.82 -24.56
C LYS A 393 -2.60 -31.07 -24.48
N ASN A 394 -3.28 -30.47 -23.52
CA ASN A 394 -4.68 -30.70 -23.23
C ASN A 394 -5.46 -29.39 -23.32
N ILE A 395 -6.76 -29.51 -23.52
CA ILE A 395 -7.67 -28.33 -23.55
C ILE A 395 -7.74 -27.71 -22.15
N ILE A 396 -7.58 -26.40 -22.09
CA ILE A 396 -7.74 -25.57 -20.90
C ILE A 396 -8.57 -24.33 -21.21
N ALA A 397 -9.55 -24.02 -20.36
CA ALA A 397 -10.37 -22.82 -20.45
C ALA A 397 -9.87 -21.76 -19.47
N LEU A 398 -9.50 -20.59 -19.98
CA LEU A 398 -8.90 -19.50 -19.21
C LEU A 398 -9.61 -18.16 -19.52
N LYS A 399 -9.50 -17.20 -18.59
CA LYS A 399 -9.73 -15.76 -18.83
C LYS A 399 -8.41 -15.06 -19.17
N ASN A 400 -7.35 -15.33 -18.40
CA ASN A 400 -6.05 -14.70 -18.55
C ASN A 400 -4.93 -15.73 -18.55
N LEU A 401 -4.02 -15.61 -19.52
CA LEU A 401 -2.80 -16.42 -19.63
C LEU A 401 -1.59 -15.47 -19.67
N TYR A 402 -0.71 -15.57 -18.66
CA TYR A 402 0.51 -14.78 -18.56
C TYR A 402 1.74 -15.64 -18.85
N MET A 403 2.49 -15.25 -19.86
CA MET A 403 3.72 -15.89 -20.31
C MET A 403 4.80 -14.83 -20.62
N ASN A 404 4.90 -13.81 -19.78
CA ASN A 404 5.89 -12.74 -19.94
C ASN A 404 7.29 -13.21 -19.55
N ASP A 405 8.31 -12.43 -19.87
CA ASP A 405 9.71 -12.67 -19.44
C ASP A 405 10.29 -14.03 -19.89
N MET A 406 9.76 -14.63 -20.97
CA MET A 406 10.22 -15.91 -21.53
C MET A 406 11.53 -15.72 -22.29
N ASN A 407 12.65 -15.62 -21.59
CA ASN A 407 13.94 -15.24 -22.19
C ASN A 407 14.54 -16.28 -23.15
N ARG A 408 14.07 -17.53 -23.13
CA ARG A 408 14.50 -18.59 -24.05
C ARG A 408 13.57 -18.78 -25.25
N LEU A 409 12.37 -18.22 -25.21
CA LEU A 409 11.41 -18.32 -26.29
C LEU A 409 11.87 -17.48 -27.47
N THR A 410 12.14 -18.09 -28.62
CA THR A 410 12.59 -17.40 -29.84
C THR A 410 11.50 -17.28 -30.90
N VAL A 411 10.65 -18.28 -30.99
CA VAL A 411 9.54 -18.39 -31.96
C VAL A 411 8.32 -18.97 -31.24
N VAL A 412 7.14 -18.42 -31.54
CA VAL A 412 5.87 -19.07 -31.20
C VAL A 412 5.39 -19.81 -32.45
N GLU A 413 5.37 -21.13 -32.35
CA GLU A 413 5.10 -22.01 -33.45
C GLU A 413 3.61 -22.09 -33.82
N ASP A 414 3.31 -22.71 -34.96
CA ASP A 414 1.94 -22.95 -35.43
C ASP A 414 1.12 -23.70 -34.35
N LYS A 415 -0.12 -23.27 -34.14
CA LYS A 415 -1.07 -23.89 -33.23
C LYS A 415 -0.63 -23.97 -31.76
N ALA A 416 0.33 -23.16 -31.33
CA ALA A 416 0.84 -23.14 -29.97
C ALA A 416 -0.28 -23.01 -28.91
N PHE A 417 -1.32 -22.27 -29.20
CA PHE A 417 -2.46 -22.02 -28.30
C PHE A 417 -3.76 -22.71 -28.73
N SER A 418 -3.73 -23.65 -29.70
CA SER A 418 -4.95 -24.31 -30.22
C SER A 418 -5.79 -25.04 -29.18
N ASN A 419 -5.18 -25.45 -28.07
CA ASN A 419 -5.84 -26.10 -26.93
C ASN A 419 -6.18 -25.13 -25.79
N VAL A 420 -5.97 -23.82 -25.96
CA VAL A 420 -6.40 -22.79 -25.00
C VAL A 420 -7.67 -22.15 -25.52
N ILE A 421 -8.73 -22.23 -24.72
CA ILE A 421 -10.03 -21.66 -25.06
C ILE A 421 -10.44 -20.60 -24.04
N GLY A 422 -11.28 -19.67 -24.47
CA GLY A 422 -11.86 -18.66 -23.57
C GLY A 422 -12.88 -19.29 -22.62
N ARG A 423 -12.90 -18.80 -21.39
CA ARG A 423 -13.87 -19.20 -20.40
C ARG A 423 -15.13 -18.34 -20.51
N ALA A 424 -16.31 -18.95 -20.48
CA ALA A 424 -17.58 -18.22 -20.41
C ALA A 424 -17.65 -17.41 -19.09
N GLY A 425 -18.04 -16.16 -19.15
CA GLY A 425 -18.41 -15.39 -17.97
C GLY A 425 -19.76 -15.84 -17.40
N ASP A 426 -20.12 -15.30 -16.23
CA ASP A 426 -21.39 -15.62 -15.54
C ASP A 426 -22.64 -15.06 -16.26
N GLU A 427 -22.45 -14.21 -17.28
CA GLU A 427 -23.54 -13.66 -18.09
C GLU A 427 -23.86 -14.60 -19.26
N ILE A 428 -25.14 -14.97 -19.38
CA ILE A 428 -25.69 -15.94 -20.33
C ILE A 428 -25.81 -15.30 -21.73
N GLU A 429 -24.74 -14.85 -22.30
CA GLU A 429 -24.69 -14.58 -23.74
C GLU A 429 -23.62 -15.48 -24.39
N PHE A 430 -24.08 -16.37 -25.26
CA PHE A 430 -23.29 -17.29 -26.08
C PHE A 430 -22.41 -16.59 -27.13
N GLU A 431 -21.97 -15.36 -26.89
CA GLU A 431 -21.01 -14.70 -27.75
C GLU A 431 -19.60 -15.15 -27.39
N LYS A 432 -18.99 -15.78 -28.36
CA LYS A 432 -17.60 -16.26 -28.49
C LYS A 432 -16.72 -16.00 -27.27
N THR A 433 -16.64 -16.99 -26.39
CA THR A 433 -15.70 -16.97 -25.27
C THR A 433 -14.29 -16.73 -25.77
N CYS A 434 -13.61 -15.73 -25.26
CA CYS A 434 -12.24 -15.36 -25.59
C CYS A 434 -11.37 -15.33 -24.32
N PHE A 435 -10.06 -15.32 -24.47
CA PHE A 435 -9.12 -15.12 -23.36
C PHE A 435 -8.10 -14.02 -23.69
N SER A 436 -7.48 -13.46 -22.65
CA SER A 436 -6.42 -12.45 -22.77
C SER A 436 -5.05 -13.11 -22.64
N LEU A 437 -4.16 -12.90 -23.64
CA LEU A 437 -2.81 -13.43 -23.65
C LEU A 437 -1.79 -12.30 -23.42
N PHE A 438 -0.93 -12.49 -22.44
CA PHE A 438 0.19 -11.61 -22.13
C PHE A 438 1.51 -12.35 -22.38
N LEU A 439 2.22 -11.95 -23.43
CA LEU A 439 3.47 -12.50 -23.90
C LEU A 439 4.48 -11.38 -24.14
N SER A 440 4.71 -10.57 -23.11
CA SER A 440 5.55 -9.38 -23.19
C SER A 440 6.93 -9.60 -22.59
N ASN A 441 7.88 -8.73 -22.94
CA ASN A 441 9.24 -8.72 -22.40
C ASN A 441 10.03 -10.03 -22.62
N CYS A 442 9.72 -10.76 -23.71
CA CYS A 442 10.45 -11.95 -24.14
C CYS A 442 11.56 -11.51 -25.10
N ALA A 443 12.72 -11.13 -24.55
CA ALA A 443 13.79 -10.45 -25.28
C ALA A 443 14.33 -11.25 -26.50
N SER A 444 14.18 -12.58 -26.52
CA SER A 444 14.60 -13.46 -27.60
C SER A 444 13.51 -13.70 -28.66
N LEU A 445 12.26 -13.32 -28.39
CA LEU A 445 11.13 -13.60 -29.29
C LEU A 445 11.17 -12.72 -30.55
N ARG A 446 11.33 -13.38 -31.70
CA ARG A 446 11.51 -12.71 -33.00
C ARG A 446 10.35 -12.96 -33.98
N GLU A 447 9.62 -14.04 -33.78
CA GLU A 447 8.60 -14.49 -34.73
C GLU A 447 7.42 -15.14 -34.01
N ILE A 448 6.23 -14.87 -34.52
CA ILE A 448 4.98 -15.56 -34.17
C ILE A 448 4.41 -16.08 -35.47
N GLN A 449 4.37 -17.42 -35.59
CA GLN A 449 3.81 -18.10 -36.76
C GLN A 449 2.30 -18.23 -36.64
N GLY A 450 1.64 -19.20 -37.24
CA GLY A 450 0.19 -19.45 -37.15
C GLY A 450 -0.28 -19.92 -35.75
N ALA A 451 0.21 -19.29 -34.70
CA ALA A 451 0.07 -19.70 -33.31
C ALA A 451 -1.38 -19.69 -32.80
N PHE A 452 -2.22 -18.80 -33.37
CA PHE A 452 -3.58 -18.56 -32.93
C PHE A 452 -4.64 -19.18 -33.83
N ASP A 453 -4.27 -20.10 -34.69
CA ASP A 453 -5.22 -20.80 -35.55
C ASP A 453 -6.27 -21.53 -34.71
N GLY A 454 -7.54 -21.17 -34.90
CA GLY A 454 -8.65 -21.71 -34.11
C GLY A 454 -8.81 -21.14 -32.69
N THR A 455 -8.00 -20.15 -32.28
CA THR A 455 -8.13 -19.51 -30.97
C THR A 455 -8.91 -18.18 -31.06
N ASN A 456 -9.57 -17.80 -29.96
CA ASN A 456 -10.27 -16.52 -29.84
C ASN A 456 -9.67 -15.69 -28.71
N LEU A 457 -9.07 -14.54 -29.03
CA LEU A 457 -8.44 -13.65 -28.09
C LEU A 457 -9.30 -12.40 -27.85
N CYS A 458 -9.41 -11.96 -26.58
CA CYS A 458 -9.95 -10.66 -26.19
C CYS A 458 -8.85 -9.58 -26.21
N MET A 459 -7.67 -9.95 -25.72
CA MET A 459 -6.47 -9.11 -25.62
C MET A 459 -5.25 -9.89 -26.08
N LEU A 460 -4.35 -9.20 -26.78
CA LEU A 460 -3.01 -9.70 -27.10
C LEU A 460 -1.97 -8.67 -26.66
N ASP A 461 -1.15 -9.01 -25.67
CA ASP A 461 0.04 -8.21 -25.33
C ASP A 461 1.31 -8.94 -25.77
N VAL A 462 1.97 -8.42 -26.80
CA VAL A 462 3.29 -8.87 -27.28
C VAL A 462 4.31 -7.72 -27.24
N SER A 463 4.12 -6.79 -26.34
CA SER A 463 5.00 -5.64 -26.19
C SER A 463 6.39 -6.02 -25.67
N LYS A 464 7.39 -5.15 -25.90
CA LYS A 464 8.76 -5.33 -25.39
C LYS A 464 9.42 -6.63 -25.83
N ASN A 465 9.15 -7.07 -27.06
CA ASN A 465 9.79 -8.23 -27.65
C ASN A 465 10.78 -7.81 -28.75
N ASN A 466 11.31 -8.75 -29.50
CA ASN A 466 12.19 -8.51 -30.66
C ASN A 466 11.50 -8.80 -31.99
N LEU A 467 10.17 -8.54 -32.05
CA LEU A 467 9.35 -8.78 -33.23
C LEU A 467 9.59 -7.66 -34.26
N THR A 468 9.85 -8.07 -35.51
CA THR A 468 10.04 -7.13 -36.64
C THR A 468 8.88 -7.14 -37.62
N HIS A 469 8.06 -8.15 -37.58
CA HIS A 469 6.98 -8.38 -38.52
C HIS A 469 5.72 -8.94 -37.85
N LEU A 470 4.56 -8.59 -38.38
CA LEU A 470 3.27 -9.06 -37.90
C LEU A 470 2.37 -9.42 -39.07
N SER A 471 1.92 -10.66 -39.13
CA SER A 471 1.04 -11.12 -40.20
C SER A 471 -0.40 -10.68 -39.98
N ARG A 472 -1.06 -10.19 -41.09
CA ARG A 472 -2.49 -9.87 -41.07
C ARG A 472 -3.36 -11.09 -40.77
N THR A 473 -2.91 -12.28 -41.19
CA THR A 473 -3.64 -13.55 -41.05
C THR A 473 -3.33 -14.28 -39.75
N LEU A 474 -2.55 -13.66 -38.84
CA LEU A 474 -2.14 -14.26 -37.58
C LEU A 474 -3.34 -14.61 -36.68
N LEU A 475 -4.33 -13.73 -36.67
CA LEU A 475 -5.57 -13.88 -35.91
C LEU A 475 -6.69 -13.00 -36.50
N GLU A 476 -7.90 -13.18 -36.00
CA GLU A 476 -9.04 -12.30 -36.32
C GLU A 476 -8.96 -11.00 -35.48
N TRP A 477 -8.14 -10.06 -35.91
CA TRP A 477 -7.84 -8.80 -35.20
C TRP A 477 -9.07 -8.02 -34.73
N ARG A 478 -10.20 -8.17 -35.44
CA ARG A 478 -11.47 -7.49 -35.11
C ARG A 478 -12.12 -8.01 -33.84
N ASN A 479 -11.75 -9.21 -33.41
CA ASN A 479 -12.30 -9.85 -32.21
C ASN A 479 -11.60 -9.39 -30.93
N LEU A 480 -10.48 -8.65 -31.01
CA LEU A 480 -9.76 -8.10 -29.86
C LEU A 480 -10.54 -6.90 -29.29
N ASN A 481 -11.55 -7.18 -28.46
CA ASN A 481 -12.40 -6.14 -27.86
C ASN A 481 -11.68 -5.34 -26.74
N GLU A 482 -10.62 -5.91 -26.13
CA GLU A 482 -9.76 -5.25 -25.15
C GLU A 482 -8.51 -4.64 -25.77
N GLY A 483 -8.19 -5.00 -27.04
CA GLY A 483 -7.13 -4.41 -27.85
C GLY A 483 -5.89 -5.27 -28.03
N ALA A 484 -4.86 -4.68 -28.63
CA ALA A 484 -3.55 -5.31 -28.82
C ALA A 484 -2.43 -4.36 -28.37
N ASN A 485 -1.53 -4.85 -27.52
CA ASN A 485 -0.33 -4.11 -27.13
C ASN A 485 0.87 -4.60 -27.93
N LEU A 486 1.29 -3.79 -28.89
CA LEU A 486 2.39 -4.09 -29.82
C LEU A 486 3.61 -3.20 -29.57
N GLN A 487 3.61 -2.38 -28.52
CA GLN A 487 4.59 -1.35 -28.24
C GLN A 487 5.99 -1.93 -27.96
N PHE A 488 7.02 -1.12 -28.15
CA PHE A 488 8.40 -1.46 -27.82
C PHE A 488 8.94 -2.71 -28.55
N ASN A 489 8.53 -2.91 -29.80
CA ASN A 489 9.14 -3.88 -30.71
C ASN A 489 9.86 -3.15 -31.85
N PRO A 490 10.93 -3.71 -32.43
CA PRO A 490 11.66 -3.11 -33.56
C PRO A 490 10.94 -3.35 -34.91
N TRP A 491 9.70 -2.89 -35.05
CA TRP A 491 8.86 -3.13 -36.24
C TRP A 491 9.52 -2.66 -37.53
N ASN A 492 9.54 -3.53 -38.55
CA ASN A 492 9.95 -3.17 -39.90
C ASN A 492 8.76 -2.58 -40.66
N CYS A 493 8.65 -1.27 -40.72
CA CYS A 493 7.57 -0.53 -41.34
C CYS A 493 7.72 -0.50 -42.88
N ASN A 494 7.52 -1.64 -43.49
CA ASN A 494 7.47 -1.82 -44.94
C ASN A 494 6.01 -2.05 -45.41
N CYS A 495 5.86 -2.32 -46.70
CA CYS A 495 4.52 -2.51 -47.32
C CYS A 495 3.72 -3.65 -46.67
N ASP A 496 4.39 -4.71 -46.18
CA ASP A 496 3.72 -5.82 -45.51
C ASP A 496 3.02 -5.41 -44.19
N MET A 497 3.44 -4.29 -43.60
CA MET A 497 2.86 -3.73 -42.37
C MET A 497 1.78 -2.64 -42.65
N GLN A 498 1.51 -2.31 -43.91
CA GLN A 498 0.54 -1.25 -44.25
C GLN A 498 -0.87 -1.51 -43.73
N TRP A 499 -1.27 -2.80 -43.61
CA TRP A 499 -2.57 -3.18 -43.05
C TRP A 499 -2.72 -2.76 -41.56
N VAL A 500 -1.63 -2.68 -40.82
CA VAL A 500 -1.65 -2.22 -39.40
C VAL A 500 -2.19 -0.79 -39.33
N ILE A 501 -1.75 0.08 -40.26
CA ILE A 501 -2.22 1.47 -40.32
C ILE A 501 -3.68 1.52 -40.79
N LYS A 502 -4.05 0.72 -41.80
CA LYS A 502 -5.38 0.76 -42.43
C LYS A 502 -6.48 0.13 -41.56
N ASP A 503 -6.18 -1.02 -40.95
CA ASP A 503 -7.20 -1.87 -40.31
C ASP A 503 -7.08 -1.86 -38.77
N LEU A 504 -5.89 -2.08 -38.24
CA LEU A 504 -5.69 -2.31 -36.79
C LEU A 504 -5.63 -1.01 -35.98
N LEU A 505 -4.86 -0.03 -36.45
CA LEU A 505 -4.63 1.22 -35.72
C LEU A 505 -5.91 2.02 -35.46
N PRO A 506 -6.86 2.15 -36.41
CA PRO A 506 -8.16 2.81 -36.16
C PRO A 506 -9.00 2.07 -35.10
N GLN A 507 -8.94 0.75 -35.07
CA GLN A 507 -9.63 -0.05 -34.06
C GLN A 507 -9.00 0.17 -32.65
N MET A 508 -7.67 0.04 -32.54
CA MET A 508 -6.95 0.25 -31.29
C MET A 508 -7.15 1.68 -30.76
N TYR A 509 -7.18 2.68 -31.64
CA TYR A 509 -7.42 4.06 -31.23
C TYR A 509 -8.78 4.25 -30.57
N LYS A 510 -9.81 3.55 -31.05
CA LYS A 510 -11.16 3.58 -30.46
C LYS A 510 -11.27 2.78 -29.17
N THR A 511 -10.57 1.65 -29.09
CA THR A 511 -10.64 0.74 -27.94
C THR A 511 -9.78 1.24 -26.78
N ASN A 512 -8.48 1.50 -27.04
CA ASN A 512 -7.54 1.99 -26.04
C ASN A 512 -6.36 2.72 -26.70
N SER A 513 -6.45 4.03 -26.82
CA SER A 513 -5.43 4.86 -27.47
C SER A 513 -4.06 4.85 -26.77
N LEU A 514 -4.00 4.48 -25.48
CA LEU A 514 -2.74 4.37 -24.73
C LEU A 514 -1.83 3.27 -25.29
N LEU A 515 -2.40 2.23 -25.91
CA LEU A 515 -1.64 1.13 -26.53
C LEU A 515 -0.90 1.56 -27.82
N LEU A 516 -1.10 2.78 -28.28
CA LEU A 516 -0.44 3.35 -29.47
C LEU A 516 0.69 4.31 -29.13
N SER A 517 0.84 4.73 -27.87
CA SER A 517 1.74 5.82 -27.48
C SER A 517 3.20 5.55 -27.83
N GLU A 518 3.67 4.31 -27.71
CA GLU A 518 5.03 3.87 -28.00
C GLU A 518 5.10 2.77 -29.09
N LEU A 519 4.08 2.72 -29.96
CA LEU A 519 4.11 1.88 -31.15
C LEU A 519 4.92 2.59 -32.24
N ARG A 520 6.17 2.16 -32.46
CA ARG A 520 7.16 2.83 -33.30
C ARG A 520 7.76 1.90 -34.34
N CYS A 521 8.23 2.47 -35.45
CA CYS A 521 9.08 1.79 -36.42
C CYS A 521 10.50 1.62 -35.89
N GLY A 522 11.09 0.43 -36.03
CA GLY A 522 12.51 0.15 -35.79
C GLY A 522 13.32 0.18 -37.10
N SER A 523 12.68 -0.07 -38.24
CA SER A 523 13.27 -0.02 -39.59
C SER A 523 12.17 0.27 -40.63
N PRO A 524 12.49 0.65 -41.89
CA PRO A 524 13.80 1.05 -42.38
C PRO A 524 14.29 2.37 -41.73
N ARG A 525 15.54 2.72 -41.90
CA ARG A 525 16.17 3.90 -41.30
C ARG A 525 15.42 5.21 -41.52
N ALA A 526 14.70 5.33 -42.66
CA ALA A 526 13.88 6.50 -42.97
C ALA A 526 12.70 6.70 -42.01
N TYR A 527 12.21 5.64 -41.39
CA TYR A 527 11.06 5.64 -40.48
C TYR A 527 11.42 5.33 -39.04
N GLU A 528 12.71 5.07 -38.75
CA GLU A 528 13.19 4.72 -37.41
C GLU A 528 12.75 5.72 -36.35
N GLY A 529 12.13 5.21 -35.28
CA GLY A 529 11.58 6.00 -34.17
C GLY A 529 10.25 6.69 -34.44
N LEU A 530 9.73 6.68 -35.68
CA LEU A 530 8.41 7.26 -35.97
C LEU A 530 7.31 6.45 -35.27
N ARG A 531 6.35 7.14 -34.66
CA ARG A 531 5.17 6.53 -34.05
C ARG A 531 4.13 6.25 -35.16
N LEU A 532 3.58 5.04 -35.19
CA LEU A 532 2.57 4.66 -36.17
C LEU A 532 1.30 5.52 -36.07
N VAL A 533 0.98 6.04 -34.88
CA VAL A 533 -0.16 6.92 -34.65
C VAL A 533 -0.12 8.21 -35.49
N HIS A 534 1.06 8.64 -35.96
CA HIS A 534 1.16 9.78 -36.89
C HIS A 534 0.48 9.52 -38.22
N TRP A 535 0.31 8.27 -38.63
CA TRP A 535 -0.42 7.89 -39.84
C TRP A 535 -1.91 7.57 -39.60
N TYR A 536 -2.41 7.82 -38.39
CA TYR A 536 -3.83 7.68 -38.09
C TYR A 536 -4.66 8.62 -39.00
N ASN A 537 -5.66 8.07 -39.70
CA ASN A 537 -6.45 8.77 -40.73
C ASN A 537 -5.66 9.20 -41.99
N TRP A 538 -4.45 8.66 -42.20
CA TRP A 538 -3.72 8.91 -43.45
C TRP A 538 -4.38 8.15 -44.62
N THR A 539 -4.63 8.83 -45.71
CA THR A 539 -5.35 8.27 -46.87
C THR A 539 -4.45 7.59 -47.92
N GLU A 540 -3.15 7.89 -47.88
CA GLU A 540 -2.17 7.33 -48.79
C GLU A 540 -1.47 6.10 -48.21
N GLU A 541 -0.81 5.30 -49.06
CA GLU A 541 -0.06 4.12 -48.63
C GLU A 541 1.30 4.53 -48.11
N ALA A 542 1.36 4.92 -46.81
CA ALA A 542 2.54 5.49 -46.18
C ALA A 542 3.78 4.57 -46.20
N MET A 543 3.59 3.25 -46.18
CA MET A 543 4.67 2.26 -46.15
C MET A 543 4.94 1.57 -47.50
N CYS A 544 4.10 1.80 -48.54
CA CYS A 544 4.22 1.14 -49.83
C CYS A 544 4.73 2.10 -50.94
N THR A 545 5.31 3.22 -50.61
CA THR A 545 5.94 4.11 -51.60
C THR A 545 7.32 3.58 -51.96
N ASP A 546 7.61 3.43 -53.29
CA ASP A 546 8.91 3.02 -53.82
C ASP A 546 9.99 4.08 -53.57
N VAL A 547 10.36 4.29 -52.33
CA VAL A 547 11.41 5.22 -51.90
C VAL A 547 12.82 4.60 -52.08
N TYR A 548 12.93 3.43 -52.69
CA TYR A 548 14.17 2.66 -52.71
C TYR A 548 15.12 2.96 -53.89
N ASP A 549 14.78 3.88 -54.82
CA ASP A 549 15.67 4.05 -55.97
C ASP A 549 15.93 5.52 -56.36
N SER A 550 16.56 6.27 -55.50
CA SER A 550 17.47 7.34 -55.93
C SER A 550 18.12 8.01 -54.72
N GLY A 551 19.45 8.01 -54.67
CA GLY A 551 20.30 8.66 -53.68
C GLY A 551 20.23 10.18 -53.58
N ASN A 552 19.04 10.76 -53.66
CA ASN A 552 18.77 12.17 -53.41
C ASN A 552 17.54 12.30 -52.54
N TYR A 553 17.76 12.31 -51.24
CA TYR A 553 16.74 12.68 -50.26
C TYR A 553 16.36 14.17 -50.41
N GLN A 554 15.41 14.47 -51.27
CA GLN A 554 14.56 15.64 -51.04
C GLN A 554 13.33 15.12 -50.30
N ILE A 555 13.28 15.36 -49.01
CA ILE A 555 12.03 15.29 -48.25
C ILE A 555 11.04 16.18 -48.97
N ALA A 556 10.02 15.61 -49.64
CA ALA A 556 8.90 16.38 -50.14
C ALA A 556 8.38 17.23 -48.99
N PRO A 557 8.30 18.56 -49.15
CA PRO A 557 7.79 19.38 -48.07
C PRO A 557 6.34 18.97 -47.88
N SER A 558 6.05 18.30 -46.78
CA SER A 558 4.69 18.18 -46.29
C SER A 558 4.11 19.59 -46.28
N THR A 559 3.10 19.83 -47.10
CA THR A 559 2.25 21.01 -47.01
C THR A 559 1.42 20.90 -45.72
N ILE A 560 2.09 20.78 -44.60
CA ILE A 560 1.56 21.31 -43.35
C ILE A 560 1.51 22.81 -43.65
N LYS A 561 0.30 23.35 -43.80
CA LYS A 561 0.09 24.78 -43.61
C LYS A 561 0.66 25.05 -42.19
N SER A 562 1.93 25.41 -42.17
CA SER A 562 2.53 26.01 -40.98
C SER A 562 1.70 27.28 -40.81
N SER A 563 0.80 27.27 -39.82
CA SER A 563 0.45 28.52 -39.20
C SER A 563 1.80 29.14 -38.86
N GLN A 564 2.15 30.23 -39.55
CA GLN A 564 3.34 31.00 -39.28
C GLN A 564 3.30 31.35 -37.79
N ILE A 565 3.94 30.51 -36.98
CA ILE A 565 4.28 30.91 -35.62
C ILE A 565 5.29 32.02 -35.85
N SER A 566 4.84 33.26 -35.68
CA SER A 566 5.70 34.42 -35.86
C SER A 566 6.95 34.24 -34.98
N SER A 567 8.11 34.65 -35.47
CA SER A 567 9.36 34.64 -34.71
C SER A 567 9.18 35.26 -33.29
N LEU A 568 8.20 36.15 -33.17
CA LEU A 568 7.79 36.79 -31.94
C LEU A 568 7.20 35.79 -30.92
N THR A 569 6.42 34.78 -31.35
CA THR A 569 5.85 33.75 -30.44
C THR A 569 6.91 32.76 -29.94
N LEU A 570 7.92 32.44 -30.76
CA LEU A 570 9.06 31.65 -30.34
C LEU A 570 9.94 32.39 -29.33
N ILE A 571 10.16 33.69 -29.55
CA ILE A 571 10.91 34.54 -28.61
C ILE A 571 10.13 34.69 -27.30
N LEU A 572 8.82 34.92 -27.34
CA LEU A 572 7.96 34.99 -26.13
C LEU A 572 7.95 33.67 -25.37
N ALA A 573 7.82 32.51 -26.03
CA ALA A 573 7.91 31.21 -25.41
C ALA A 573 9.29 30.96 -24.75
N GLY A 574 10.38 31.35 -25.43
CA GLY A 574 11.72 31.30 -24.87
C GLY A 574 11.89 32.18 -23.65
N CYS A 575 11.35 33.40 -23.66
CA CYS A 575 11.38 34.32 -22.51
C CYS A 575 10.58 33.78 -21.31
N ILE A 576 9.42 33.15 -21.55
CA ILE A 576 8.61 32.54 -20.47
C ILE A 576 9.36 31.36 -19.85
N ILE A 577 9.97 30.48 -20.66
CA ILE A 577 10.77 29.35 -20.14
C ILE A 577 11.97 29.86 -19.32
N ALA A 578 12.67 30.88 -19.81
CA ALA A 578 13.79 31.48 -19.08
C ALA A 578 13.33 32.11 -17.75
N ALA A 579 12.18 32.79 -17.73
CA ALA A 579 11.63 33.37 -16.51
C ALA A 579 11.23 32.29 -15.49
N LEU A 580 10.65 31.17 -15.94
CA LEU A 580 10.32 30.04 -15.08
C LEU A 580 11.56 29.37 -14.49
N LEU A 581 12.63 29.22 -15.28
CA LEU A 581 13.90 28.67 -14.81
C LEU A 581 14.56 29.59 -13.76
N VAL A 582 14.50 30.91 -13.96
CA VAL A 582 15.00 31.89 -12.97
C VAL A 582 14.15 31.83 -11.67
N ALA A 583 12.82 31.75 -11.79
CA ALA A 583 11.93 31.66 -10.63
C ALA A 583 12.16 30.37 -9.82
N THR A 584 12.36 29.23 -10.50
CA THR A 584 12.70 27.96 -9.83
C THR A 584 14.07 28.00 -9.17
N ALA A 585 15.08 28.56 -9.82
CA ALA A 585 16.40 28.75 -9.23
C ALA A 585 16.36 29.66 -7.99
N LEU A 586 15.57 30.74 -8.05
CA LEU A 586 15.39 31.67 -6.93
C LEU A 586 14.67 30.99 -5.76
N SER A 587 13.65 30.19 -6.02
CA SER A 587 12.93 29.44 -4.99
C SER A 587 13.81 28.40 -4.30
N VAL A 588 14.63 27.66 -5.07
CA VAL A 588 15.61 26.70 -4.53
C VAL A 588 16.66 27.45 -3.69
N TYR A 589 17.17 28.60 -4.18
CA TYR A 589 18.10 29.41 -3.41
C TYR A 589 17.51 29.93 -2.10
N LEU A 590 16.26 30.38 -2.10
CA LEU A 590 15.58 30.87 -0.89
C LEU A 590 15.37 29.75 0.13
N VAL A 591 14.96 28.55 -0.33
CA VAL A 591 14.82 27.36 0.54
C VAL A 591 16.19 26.96 1.11
N TRP A 592 17.23 26.92 0.28
CA TRP A 592 18.59 26.62 0.71
C TRP A 592 19.12 27.64 1.74
N ASN A 593 18.88 28.91 1.50
CA ASN A 593 19.30 29.99 2.39
C ASN A 593 18.54 29.96 3.74
N ARG A 594 17.23 29.65 3.73
CA ARG A 594 16.45 29.41 4.95
C ARG A 594 16.97 28.20 5.74
N ARG A 595 17.31 27.10 5.06
CA ARG A 595 17.95 25.92 5.71
C ARG A 595 19.30 26.30 6.32
N ARG A 596 20.13 27.04 5.62
CA ARG A 596 21.44 27.49 6.10
C ARG A 596 21.33 28.42 7.33
N HIS A 597 20.31 29.30 7.36
CA HIS A 597 20.00 30.14 8.51
C HIS A 597 19.56 29.32 9.73
N LYS A 598 18.68 28.33 9.54
CA LYS A 598 18.24 27.41 10.62
C LYS A 598 19.42 26.62 11.20
N VAL A 599 20.31 26.10 10.36
CA VAL A 599 21.52 25.37 10.81
C VAL A 599 22.46 26.30 11.59
N ARG A 600 22.67 27.55 11.14
CA ARG A 600 23.47 28.52 11.89
C ARG A 600 22.86 28.91 13.23
N GLN A 601 21.54 29.06 13.31
CA GLN A 601 20.86 29.34 14.58
C GLN A 601 20.94 28.13 15.54
N ALA A 602 20.79 26.91 15.02
CA ALA A 602 20.95 25.69 15.83
C ALA A 602 22.40 25.54 16.36
N ALA A 603 23.40 25.85 15.54
CA ALA A 603 24.81 25.86 15.96
C ALA A 603 25.10 26.93 17.03
N LEU A 604 24.50 28.12 16.91
CA LEU A 604 24.61 29.18 17.92
C LEU A 604 23.91 28.81 19.23
N LYS A 605 22.73 28.12 19.17
CA LYS A 605 22.06 27.60 20.35
C LYS A 605 22.90 26.54 21.07
N ARG A 606 23.50 25.59 20.31
CA ARG A 606 24.43 24.59 20.87
C ARG A 606 25.66 25.22 21.54
N LYS A 607 26.26 26.24 20.94
CA LYS A 607 27.38 26.99 21.57
C LYS A 607 26.96 27.75 22.82
N ARG A 608 25.73 28.28 22.89
CA ARG A 608 25.22 28.91 24.11
C ARG A 608 24.95 27.90 25.21
N GLN A 609 24.41 26.71 24.87
CA GLN A 609 24.17 25.63 25.83
C GLN A 609 25.49 25.10 26.40
N SER A 610 26.48 24.81 25.55
CA SER A 610 27.80 24.37 26.01
C SER A 610 28.53 25.42 26.87
N ALA A 611 28.28 26.71 26.65
CA ALA A 611 28.85 27.77 27.49
C ALA A 611 28.13 27.90 28.86
N LEU A 612 26.85 27.52 28.91
CA LEU A 612 26.09 27.43 30.17
C LEU A 612 26.53 26.20 30.98
N ASP A 613 26.68 25.06 30.32
CA ASP A 613 27.14 23.80 30.95
C ASP A 613 28.57 23.93 31.55
N VAL A 614 29.45 24.67 30.86
CA VAL A 614 30.81 24.98 31.40
C VAL A 614 30.74 25.94 32.59
N ARG A 615 29.76 26.85 32.65
CA ARG A 615 29.57 27.75 33.80
C ARG A 615 28.99 27.01 35.03
N GLU A 616 28.06 26.06 34.81
CA GLU A 616 27.55 25.19 35.91
C GLU A 616 28.65 24.25 36.44
N ALA A 617 29.46 23.66 35.55
CA ALA A 617 30.60 22.81 36.00
C ALA A 617 31.65 23.59 36.81
N SER A 618 31.97 24.84 36.42
CA SER A 618 32.90 25.69 37.19
C SER A 618 32.31 26.24 38.49
N GLY A 619 30.95 26.31 38.61
CA GLY A 619 30.28 26.67 39.86
C GLY A 619 30.29 25.56 40.90
N HIS A 620 30.29 24.29 40.46
CA HIS A 620 30.35 23.13 41.35
C HIS A 620 31.77 22.87 41.92
N GLU A 621 32.83 23.21 41.23
CA GLU A 621 34.20 23.12 41.75
C GLU A 621 34.51 24.18 42.82
N GLN A 622 33.91 25.35 42.78
CA GLN A 622 34.10 26.36 43.85
C GLN A 622 33.33 26.03 45.12
N PHE A 623 32.24 25.24 45.07
CA PHE A 623 31.50 24.83 46.28
C PHE A 623 32.12 23.60 46.99
N SER A 624 32.90 22.77 46.29
CA SER A 624 33.58 21.64 46.90
C SER A 624 34.89 21.98 47.60
N ALA A 625 35.46 23.18 47.33
CA ALA A 625 36.67 23.66 47.96
C ALA A 625 36.42 24.40 49.30
N LEU A 626 35.19 24.77 49.62
CA LEU A 626 34.81 25.47 50.85
C LEU A 626 34.35 24.56 51.99
N ASN A 627 34.23 23.24 51.74
CA ASN A 627 33.86 22.25 52.79
C ASN A 627 35.01 21.34 53.24
N LYS A 628 36.27 21.74 53.01
CA LYS A 628 37.45 21.07 53.55
C LYS A 628 38.42 22.11 54.20
N VAL A 629 37.96 22.75 55.23
CA VAL A 629 38.82 23.30 56.30
C VAL A 629 38.06 23.12 57.61
#